data_8f828bde18f3aa4dfeb63ffe7ead50d1
#
_entry.id   8f828bde18f3aa4dfeb63ffe7ead50d1
#
_cell.length_a   1.000
_cell.length_b   1.000
_cell.length_c   1.000
_cell.angle_alpha   90.00
_cell.angle_beta   90.00
_cell.angle_gamma   90.00
#
_symmetry.space_group_name_H-M   'P 1'
#
loop_
_entity.id
_entity.type
_entity.pdbx_description
1 polymer ?
#
loop_
_entity_poly.entity_id
_entity_poly.type
_entity_poly.pdbx_seq_one_letter_code
_entity_poly.pdbx_strand_id
1 'polypeptide(L)'
;MKKSIAAIALILLLSGCEKSFNNLVDPVPAQYSVQSVARYDTLIYNSTDSLVKFYIHLGYNTAPGSVYMNLYSPGDIKVNSTPYYLVDNGNKEAGDETAGDKIFSIKVPMSSKLLSGEYRTEYFASDLEGTGYRLSVNKFVFDNGAANQEPLISDLVAPDTLTVLDTTVFRLTMKAIDPNGKQDLARVYFVVTRPDGTSNNAALLMYDDGNFRDHGDDVANDDIYSIIVSVFSTNQKGEYTFTFNAEDRGKKKSLPIIKKIVIK
;
A
#
# COMPACT_ATOMS: atom_id res chain seq x y z
N MET A 1 24.95 26.79 75.47
CA MET A 1 24.97 25.64 74.47
C MET A 1 24.23 26.12 73.23
N LYS A 2 24.96 26.55 72.20
CA LYS A 2 24.39 27.01 70.94
C LYS A 2 24.72 25.92 69.91
N LYS A 3 23.69 25.25 69.36
CA LYS A 3 23.83 24.26 68.28
C LYS A 3 23.74 25.03 66.96
N SER A 4 24.85 25.03 66.21
CA SER A 4 24.89 25.55 64.86
C SER A 4 24.43 24.43 63.92
N ILE A 5 23.39 24.69 63.14
CA ILE A 5 22.93 23.82 62.04
C ILE A 5 23.61 24.30 60.78
N ALA A 6 24.53 23.49 60.22
CA ALA A 6 25.12 23.72 58.91
C ALA A 6 24.15 23.25 57.83
N ALA A 7 23.67 24.17 57.03
CA ALA A 7 22.91 23.87 55.82
C ALA A 7 23.87 23.52 54.68
N ILE A 8 23.83 22.25 54.22
CA ILE A 8 24.57 21.80 53.04
C ILE A 8 23.68 22.11 51.82
N ALA A 9 24.10 23.10 51.04
CA ALA A 9 23.49 23.42 49.76
C ALA A 9 23.99 22.39 48.72
N LEU A 10 23.10 21.50 48.28
CA LEU A 10 23.34 20.55 47.18
C LEU A 10 23.20 21.30 45.84
N ILE A 11 24.32 21.68 45.24
CA ILE A 11 24.36 22.25 43.88
C ILE A 11 24.21 21.08 42.90
N LEU A 12 23.02 20.96 42.31
CA LEU A 12 22.73 20.11 41.15
C LEU A 12 23.41 20.75 39.92
N LEU A 13 24.55 20.22 39.51
CA LEU A 13 25.14 20.50 38.21
C LEU A 13 24.27 19.81 37.14
N LEU A 14 23.38 20.55 36.52
CA LEU A 14 22.74 20.15 35.25
C LEU A 14 23.80 20.25 34.17
N SER A 15 24.54 19.15 33.94
CA SER A 15 25.30 18.97 32.70
C SER A 15 24.32 18.78 31.56
N GLY A 16 23.89 19.88 30.97
CA GLY A 16 23.24 19.86 29.67
C GLY A 16 24.21 19.26 28.65
N CYS A 17 23.92 18.10 28.09
CA CYS A 17 24.58 17.65 26.89
C CYS A 17 24.20 18.63 25.77
N GLU A 18 25.01 19.65 25.56
CA GLU A 18 25.05 20.39 24.31
C GLU A 18 25.53 19.38 23.25
N LYS A 19 24.59 18.86 22.44
CA LYS A 19 24.95 18.25 21.17
C LYS A 19 25.57 19.37 20.33
N SER A 20 26.90 19.46 20.33
CA SER A 20 27.60 20.30 19.38
C SER A 20 27.40 19.69 17.99
N PHE A 21 26.56 20.32 17.18
CA PHE A 21 26.42 20.03 15.75
C PHE A 21 27.64 20.62 14.99
N ASN A 22 28.83 20.06 15.21
CA ASN A 22 30.07 20.54 14.59
C ASN A 22 30.22 20.06 13.13
N ASN A 23 29.20 19.44 12.55
CA ASN A 23 29.16 19.04 11.14
C ASN A 23 27.78 19.38 10.53
N LEU A 24 27.34 20.62 10.67
CA LEU A 24 26.33 21.16 9.77
C LEU A 24 27.00 21.29 8.39
N VAL A 25 26.88 20.27 7.58
CA VAL A 25 27.13 20.40 6.16
C VAL A 25 25.99 21.27 5.64
N ASP A 26 26.30 22.46 5.14
CA ASP A 26 25.31 23.27 4.41
C ASP A 26 24.64 22.38 3.40
N PRO A 27 23.30 22.33 3.32
CA PRO A 27 22.62 21.50 2.35
C PRO A 27 23.14 21.92 0.96
N VAL A 28 23.79 21.00 0.25
CA VAL A 28 24.17 21.23 -1.14
C VAL A 28 22.89 21.62 -1.87
N PRO A 29 22.86 22.79 -2.56
CA PRO A 29 21.67 23.19 -3.29
C PRO A 29 21.22 22.04 -4.18
N ALA A 30 19.93 21.71 -4.15
CA ALA A 30 19.40 20.63 -4.97
C ALA A 30 19.75 20.92 -6.43
N GLN A 31 20.42 19.99 -7.09
CA GLN A 31 20.83 20.12 -8.51
C GLN A 31 19.62 20.38 -9.40
N TYR A 32 18.47 19.83 -9.03
CA TYR A 32 17.19 19.98 -9.72
C TYR A 32 16.12 20.46 -8.74
N SER A 33 15.30 21.41 -9.17
CA SER A 33 14.12 21.87 -8.45
C SER A 33 12.86 21.62 -9.26
N VAL A 34 11.79 21.12 -8.63
CA VAL A 34 10.50 20.89 -9.28
C VAL A 34 9.68 22.19 -9.21
N GLN A 35 9.39 22.77 -10.38
CA GLN A 35 8.55 23.97 -10.51
C GLN A 35 7.07 23.57 -10.57
N SER A 36 6.75 22.56 -11.39
CA SER A 36 5.43 21.96 -11.46
C SER A 36 5.51 20.55 -12.00
N VAL A 37 4.44 19.78 -11.81
CA VAL A 37 4.32 18.41 -12.29
C VAL A 37 2.86 18.14 -12.65
N ALA A 38 2.62 17.26 -13.62
CA ALA A 38 1.27 16.81 -13.95
C ALA A 38 0.57 16.26 -12.72
N ARG A 39 -0.59 16.81 -12.39
CA ARG A 39 -1.44 16.38 -11.28
C ARG A 39 -2.82 16.06 -11.79
N TYR A 40 -3.28 14.89 -11.40
CA TYR A 40 -4.62 14.41 -11.68
C TYR A 40 -5.25 13.98 -10.36
N ASP A 41 -6.51 14.31 -10.14
CA ASP A 41 -7.28 13.73 -9.05
C ASP A 41 -7.86 12.39 -9.50
N THR A 42 -8.54 12.42 -10.66
CA THR A 42 -9.10 11.21 -11.29
C THR A 42 -8.87 11.28 -12.81
N LEU A 43 -8.42 10.15 -13.36
CA LEU A 43 -8.33 9.90 -14.80
C LEU A 43 -9.35 8.81 -15.16
N ILE A 44 -10.28 9.13 -16.03
CA ILE A 44 -11.27 8.17 -16.56
C ILE A 44 -10.80 7.72 -17.94
N TYR A 45 -10.75 6.39 -18.14
CA TYR A 45 -10.39 5.83 -19.44
C TYR A 45 -11.34 6.31 -20.53
N ASN A 46 -10.77 6.77 -21.62
CA ASN A 46 -11.48 7.13 -22.83
C ASN A 46 -10.86 6.39 -24.02
N SER A 47 -11.66 5.56 -24.70
CA SER A 47 -11.18 4.77 -25.83
C SER A 47 -10.79 5.63 -27.05
N THR A 48 -11.31 6.84 -27.18
CA THR A 48 -10.96 7.77 -28.28
C THR A 48 -9.76 8.64 -27.96
N ASP A 49 -9.39 8.78 -26.68
CA ASP A 49 -8.20 9.52 -26.21
C ASP A 49 -7.60 8.79 -25.00
N SER A 50 -6.86 7.74 -25.29
CA SER A 50 -6.24 6.88 -24.28
C SER A 50 -4.82 7.34 -23.89
N LEU A 51 -4.28 8.40 -24.52
CA LEU A 51 -2.94 8.91 -24.26
C LEU A 51 -2.97 10.01 -23.21
N VAL A 52 -2.49 9.71 -22.01
CA VAL A 52 -2.41 10.67 -20.90
C VAL A 52 -1.05 11.35 -20.89
N LYS A 53 -1.05 12.68 -20.92
CA LYS A 53 0.17 13.49 -20.85
C LYS A 53 0.68 13.59 -19.43
N PHE A 54 1.86 13.06 -19.16
CA PHE A 54 2.62 13.32 -17.95
C PHE A 54 3.74 14.27 -18.22
N TYR A 55 3.97 15.23 -17.33
CA TYR A 55 5.06 16.20 -17.47
C TYR A 55 5.64 16.60 -16.11
N ILE A 56 6.87 17.10 -16.16
CA ILE A 56 7.54 17.76 -15.05
C ILE A 56 8.29 18.99 -15.57
N HIS A 57 8.08 20.13 -14.91
CA HIS A 57 8.84 21.36 -15.15
C HIS A 57 9.97 21.46 -14.15
N LEU A 58 11.21 21.52 -14.64
CA LEU A 58 12.41 21.52 -13.81
C LEU A 58 13.12 22.86 -13.83
N GLY A 59 13.57 23.32 -12.65
CA GLY A 59 14.62 24.31 -12.55
C GLY A 59 15.98 23.62 -12.39
N TYR A 60 16.98 24.00 -13.20
CA TYR A 60 18.32 23.46 -13.11
C TYR A 60 19.37 24.45 -13.65
N ASN A 61 20.60 24.34 -13.13
CA ASN A 61 21.76 25.06 -13.65
C ASN A 61 22.49 24.23 -14.72
N THR A 62 22.58 22.91 -14.52
CA THR A 62 23.14 21.98 -15.50
C THR A 62 22.02 21.06 -15.97
N ALA A 63 21.84 20.92 -17.26
CA ALA A 63 20.81 20.10 -17.86
C ALA A 63 20.93 18.64 -17.39
N PRO A 64 19.80 17.94 -17.12
CA PRO A 64 19.83 16.53 -16.79
C PRO A 64 20.29 15.70 -18.00
N GLY A 65 20.97 14.58 -17.73
CA GLY A 65 21.31 13.59 -18.75
C GLY A 65 20.07 12.85 -19.23
N SER A 66 19.11 12.60 -18.34
CA SER A 66 17.77 12.11 -18.68
C SER A 66 16.72 12.51 -17.64
N VAL A 67 15.47 12.58 -18.07
CA VAL A 67 14.30 12.71 -17.19
C VAL A 67 13.36 11.54 -17.47
N TYR A 68 12.91 10.86 -16.45
CA TYR A 68 12.07 9.70 -16.61
C TYR A 68 11.08 9.52 -15.47
N MET A 69 10.05 8.70 -15.70
CA MET A 69 9.09 8.34 -14.67
C MET A 69 8.80 6.83 -14.64
N ASN A 70 8.37 6.36 -13.49
CA ASN A 70 7.76 5.07 -13.30
C ASN A 70 6.30 5.24 -12.90
N LEU A 71 5.46 4.34 -13.40
CA LEU A 71 4.04 4.26 -13.08
C LEU A 71 3.79 2.98 -12.29
N TYR A 72 3.05 3.09 -11.21
CA TYR A 72 2.65 1.97 -10.36
C TYR A 72 1.13 1.91 -10.29
N SER A 73 0.58 0.72 -10.47
CA SER A 73 -0.85 0.43 -10.36
C SER A 73 -1.26 0.17 -8.90
N PRO A 74 -2.55 -0.01 -8.60
CA PRO A 74 -3.01 -0.45 -7.30
C PRO A 74 -2.23 -1.67 -6.80
N GLY A 75 -1.85 -1.65 -5.51
CA GLY A 75 -0.97 -2.68 -4.92
C GLY A 75 0.52 -2.47 -5.16
N ASP A 76 0.91 -1.28 -5.64
CA ASP A 76 2.31 -0.88 -5.82
C ASP A 76 3.06 -1.69 -6.90
N ILE A 77 2.30 -2.24 -7.87
CA ILE A 77 2.84 -3.04 -8.96
C ILE A 77 3.32 -2.10 -10.06
N LYS A 78 4.60 -2.20 -10.42
CA LYS A 78 5.17 -1.39 -11.50
C LYS A 78 4.55 -1.76 -12.85
N VAL A 79 3.95 -0.78 -13.53
CA VAL A 79 3.26 -0.95 -14.81
C VAL A 79 4.24 -1.06 -15.98
N ASN A 80 5.27 -0.22 -15.96
CA ASN A 80 6.26 -0.15 -17.04
C ASN A 80 7.49 -1.02 -16.73
N SER A 81 7.89 -1.89 -17.66
CA SER A 81 9.10 -2.71 -17.54
C SER A 81 10.38 -1.86 -17.68
N THR A 82 10.35 -0.85 -18.55
CA THR A 82 11.40 0.16 -18.71
C THR A 82 10.86 1.54 -18.31
N PRO A 83 11.68 2.46 -17.77
CA PRO A 83 11.23 3.80 -17.45
C PRO A 83 10.59 4.51 -18.65
N TYR A 84 9.58 5.31 -18.40
CA TYR A 84 9.06 6.26 -19.39
C TYR A 84 9.97 7.49 -19.43
N TYR A 85 10.72 7.65 -20.51
CA TYR A 85 11.61 8.80 -20.69
C TYR A 85 10.81 10.02 -21.18
N LEU A 86 10.92 11.12 -20.45
CA LEU A 86 10.28 12.38 -20.79
C LEU A 86 11.25 13.23 -21.63
N VAL A 87 10.72 13.95 -22.59
CA VAL A 87 11.50 14.78 -23.53
C VAL A 87 11.13 16.25 -23.45
N ASP A 88 12.10 17.12 -23.71
CA ASP A 88 11.99 18.57 -23.86
C ASP A 88 12.64 18.96 -25.19
N ASN A 89 12.04 18.53 -26.31
CA ASN A 89 12.58 18.67 -27.68
C ASN A 89 11.54 19.12 -28.71
N GLY A 90 10.37 19.58 -28.28
CA GLY A 90 9.25 20.01 -29.10
C GLY A 90 8.48 18.89 -29.79
N ASN A 91 8.65 17.64 -29.32
CA ASN A 91 7.90 16.51 -29.86
C ASN A 91 6.46 16.47 -29.33
N LYS A 92 5.52 16.97 -30.12
CA LYS A 92 4.09 17.02 -29.79
C LYS A 92 3.44 15.65 -29.61
N GLU A 93 3.98 14.61 -30.22
CA GLU A 93 3.50 13.24 -30.01
C GLU A 93 3.81 12.76 -28.58
N ALA A 94 4.94 13.18 -28.03
CA ALA A 94 5.27 12.96 -26.61
C ALA A 94 4.56 13.97 -25.67
N GLY A 95 3.83 14.95 -26.22
CA GLY A 95 3.15 16.00 -25.46
C GLY A 95 4.02 17.19 -25.11
N ASP A 96 5.21 17.30 -25.70
CA ASP A 96 6.07 18.46 -25.57
C ASP A 96 5.75 19.50 -26.65
N GLU A 97 5.34 20.70 -26.21
CA GLU A 97 4.89 21.78 -27.09
C GLU A 97 6.05 22.64 -27.55
N THR A 98 7.09 22.81 -26.73
CA THR A 98 8.16 23.80 -26.97
C THR A 98 9.50 23.25 -26.51
N ALA A 99 10.42 23.07 -27.44
CA ALA A 99 11.77 22.60 -27.12
C ALA A 99 12.51 23.58 -26.21
N GLY A 100 13.18 23.09 -25.18
CA GLY A 100 14.08 23.85 -24.31
C GLY A 100 13.39 24.74 -23.28
N ASP A 101 12.09 24.56 -23.04
CA ASP A 101 11.35 25.30 -22.03
C ASP A 101 11.43 24.68 -20.62
N LYS A 102 12.21 23.58 -20.48
CA LYS A 102 12.42 22.81 -19.27
C LYS A 102 11.18 22.03 -18.79
N ILE A 103 10.17 21.89 -19.64
CA ILE A 103 9.00 21.05 -19.41
C ILE A 103 9.19 19.73 -20.14
N PHE A 104 9.65 18.75 -19.41
CA PHE A 104 9.82 17.39 -19.92
C PHE A 104 8.49 16.65 -19.92
N SER A 105 8.10 16.07 -21.04
CA SER A 105 6.78 15.46 -21.22
C SER A 105 6.85 14.07 -21.85
N ILE A 106 5.82 13.26 -21.57
CA ILE A 106 5.52 12.00 -22.26
C ILE A 106 4.03 11.77 -22.28
N LYS A 107 3.51 11.13 -23.33
CA LYS A 107 2.16 10.57 -23.36
C LYS A 107 2.22 9.08 -23.12
N VAL A 108 1.50 8.61 -22.11
CA VAL A 108 1.44 7.21 -21.71
C VAL A 108 0.07 6.65 -22.06
N PRO A 109 0.02 5.50 -22.77
CA PRO A 109 -1.26 4.86 -23.06
C PRO A 109 -1.86 4.27 -21.77
N MET A 110 -3.07 4.72 -21.46
CA MET A 110 -3.92 4.11 -20.44
C MET A 110 -4.97 3.24 -21.13
N SER A 111 -5.24 2.06 -20.63
CA SER A 111 -6.18 1.14 -21.28
C SER A 111 -7.21 0.60 -20.31
N SER A 112 -8.37 0.14 -20.84
CA SER A 112 -9.41 -0.51 -20.05
C SER A 112 -8.96 -1.85 -19.41
N LYS A 113 -7.80 -2.37 -19.79
CA LYS A 113 -7.21 -3.56 -19.18
C LYS A 113 -6.40 -3.26 -17.91
N LEU A 114 -6.09 -1.99 -17.68
CA LEU A 114 -5.46 -1.56 -16.43
C LEU A 114 -6.49 -1.58 -15.32
N LEU A 115 -6.05 -1.90 -14.10
CA LEU A 115 -6.95 -1.92 -12.95
C LEU A 115 -7.47 -0.52 -12.62
N SER A 116 -8.70 -0.41 -12.19
CA SER A 116 -9.19 0.80 -11.51
C SER A 116 -8.60 0.91 -10.12
N GLY A 117 -8.36 2.14 -9.65
CA GLY A 117 -7.88 2.42 -8.30
C GLY A 117 -6.77 3.44 -8.22
N GLU A 118 -6.10 3.53 -7.07
CA GLU A 118 -5.04 4.51 -6.83
C GLU A 118 -3.74 4.11 -7.54
N TYR A 119 -3.29 4.97 -8.45
CA TYR A 119 -2.02 4.90 -9.13
C TYR A 119 -1.02 5.86 -8.51
N ARG A 120 0.26 5.53 -8.66
CA ARG A 120 1.38 6.37 -8.21
C ARG A 120 2.38 6.56 -9.33
N THR A 121 2.79 7.83 -9.55
CA THR A 121 3.91 8.18 -10.43
C THR A 121 5.11 8.62 -9.61
N GLU A 122 6.28 8.19 -10.03
CA GLU A 122 7.55 8.67 -9.48
C GLU A 122 8.39 9.26 -10.62
N TYR A 123 8.81 10.51 -10.45
CA TYR A 123 9.64 11.23 -11.41
C TYR A 123 11.09 11.28 -10.95
N PHE A 124 11.99 11.12 -11.90
CA PHE A 124 13.44 11.11 -11.69
C PHE A 124 14.14 11.97 -12.71
N ALA A 125 15.29 12.55 -12.34
CA ALA A 125 16.31 13.02 -13.27
C ALA A 125 17.60 12.26 -13.01
N SER A 126 18.38 12.00 -14.04
CA SER A 126 19.79 11.63 -13.88
C SER A 126 20.70 12.77 -14.34
N ASP A 127 21.88 12.86 -13.74
CA ASP A 127 22.93 13.71 -14.27
C ASP A 127 23.61 13.05 -15.50
N LEU A 128 24.60 13.72 -16.05
CA LEU A 128 25.36 13.23 -17.20
C LEU A 128 26.24 12.00 -16.86
N GLU A 129 26.49 11.77 -15.58
CA GLU A 129 27.25 10.64 -15.05
C GLU A 129 26.35 9.43 -14.76
N GLY A 130 25.02 9.61 -14.88
CA GLY A 130 24.03 8.57 -14.69
C GLY A 130 23.50 8.44 -13.25
N THR A 131 23.88 9.34 -12.33
CA THR A 131 23.34 9.34 -10.97
C THR A 131 21.89 9.79 -10.98
N GLY A 132 20.99 8.96 -10.46
CA GLY A 132 19.54 9.20 -10.44
C GLY A 132 19.06 9.92 -9.19
N TYR A 133 18.23 10.94 -9.36
CA TYR A 133 17.60 11.71 -8.28
C TYR A 133 16.09 11.60 -8.39
N ARG A 134 15.42 11.15 -7.32
CA ARG A 134 13.95 11.16 -7.27
C ARG A 134 13.45 12.56 -6.98
N LEU A 135 12.62 13.08 -7.87
CA LEU A 135 12.17 14.48 -7.87
C LEU A 135 10.78 14.66 -7.27
N SER A 136 9.85 13.80 -7.65
CA SER A 136 8.45 13.93 -7.23
C SER A 136 7.75 12.58 -7.18
N VAL A 137 6.79 12.47 -6.28
CA VAL A 137 5.86 11.35 -6.19
C VAL A 137 4.44 11.93 -6.18
N ASN A 138 3.58 11.45 -7.07
CA ASN A 138 2.19 11.88 -7.13
C ASN A 138 1.26 10.69 -7.21
N LYS A 139 0.04 10.85 -6.73
CA LYS A 139 -1.01 9.84 -6.76
C LYS A 139 -2.22 10.38 -7.51
N PHE A 140 -2.95 9.49 -8.15
CA PHE A 140 -4.22 9.78 -8.80
C PHE A 140 -5.08 8.51 -8.83
N VAL A 141 -6.38 8.67 -8.97
CA VAL A 141 -7.30 7.56 -9.19
C VAL A 141 -7.46 7.35 -10.69
N PHE A 142 -7.30 6.12 -11.14
CA PHE A 142 -7.63 5.73 -12.50
C PHE A 142 -8.90 4.89 -12.50
N ASP A 143 -9.86 5.27 -13.33
CA ASP A 143 -11.08 4.53 -13.61
C ASP A 143 -10.99 3.99 -15.04
N ASN A 144 -10.93 2.68 -15.19
CA ASN A 144 -10.80 2.00 -16.49
C ASN A 144 -12.12 1.92 -17.27
N GLY A 145 -13.21 2.49 -16.72
CA GLY A 145 -14.55 2.45 -17.31
C GLY A 145 -15.26 1.10 -17.20
N ALA A 146 -14.64 0.10 -16.58
CA ALA A 146 -15.31 -1.16 -16.26
C ALA A 146 -16.10 -1.00 -14.95
N ALA A 147 -17.32 -1.53 -14.94
CA ALA A 147 -18.11 -1.55 -13.71
C ALA A 147 -17.39 -2.41 -12.66
N ASN A 148 -17.07 -1.82 -11.51
CA ASN A 148 -16.56 -2.58 -10.39
C ASN A 148 -17.61 -3.60 -9.92
N GLN A 149 -17.21 -4.85 -9.71
CA GLN A 149 -18.06 -5.93 -9.22
C GLN A 149 -17.64 -6.30 -7.80
N GLU A 150 -18.55 -6.90 -7.05
CA GLU A 150 -18.26 -7.37 -5.69
C GLU A 150 -17.40 -8.63 -5.74
N PRO A 151 -16.42 -8.80 -4.83
CA PRO A 151 -15.72 -10.05 -4.67
C PRO A 151 -16.66 -11.21 -4.35
N LEU A 152 -16.28 -12.41 -4.72
CA LEU A 152 -17.00 -13.64 -4.45
C LEU A 152 -16.20 -14.52 -3.52
N ILE A 153 -16.85 -15.08 -2.48
CA ILE A 153 -16.24 -16.03 -1.56
C ILE A 153 -17.01 -17.35 -1.56
N SER A 154 -16.29 -18.47 -1.46
CA SER A 154 -16.87 -19.82 -1.49
C SER A 154 -15.94 -20.82 -0.78
N ASP A 155 -16.38 -22.08 -0.76
CA ASP A 155 -15.58 -23.24 -0.37
C ASP A 155 -14.90 -23.09 1.01
N LEU A 156 -15.62 -22.50 1.99
CA LEU A 156 -15.12 -22.35 3.33
C LEU A 156 -14.92 -23.72 4.00
N VAL A 157 -13.69 -24.00 4.45
CA VAL A 157 -13.34 -25.15 5.27
C VAL A 157 -13.07 -24.68 6.69
N ALA A 158 -13.90 -25.10 7.62
CA ALA A 158 -13.81 -24.76 9.03
C ALA A 158 -14.41 -25.88 9.89
N PRO A 159 -13.90 -26.15 11.10
CA PRO A 159 -14.49 -27.15 12.01
C PRO A 159 -15.86 -26.69 12.54
N ASP A 160 -16.72 -27.66 12.90
CA ASP A 160 -17.97 -27.34 13.58
C ASP A 160 -17.78 -27.25 15.11
N THR A 161 -16.85 -28.03 15.66
CA THR A 161 -16.59 -28.10 17.10
C THR A 161 -15.11 -28.26 17.36
N LEU A 162 -14.62 -27.59 18.39
CA LEU A 162 -13.26 -27.70 18.91
C LEU A 162 -13.31 -28.13 20.39
N THR A 163 -12.61 -29.21 20.73
CA THR A 163 -12.39 -29.60 22.14
C THR A 163 -11.01 -29.07 22.53
N VAL A 164 -10.98 -28.14 23.49
CA VAL A 164 -9.77 -27.47 23.94
C VAL A 164 -9.38 -27.92 25.32
N LEU A 165 -8.26 -28.65 25.44
CA LEU A 165 -7.71 -29.08 26.74
C LEU A 165 -6.74 -28.03 27.29
N ASP A 166 -5.80 -27.58 26.51
CA ASP A 166 -4.85 -26.50 26.82
C ASP A 166 -4.81 -25.50 25.69
N THR A 167 -4.23 -25.87 24.55
CA THR A 167 -4.20 -25.08 23.31
C THR A 167 -4.60 -25.98 22.15
N THR A 168 -5.52 -25.53 21.33
CA THR A 168 -5.91 -26.20 20.09
C THR A 168 -5.67 -25.25 18.92
N VAL A 169 -4.95 -25.75 17.92
CA VAL A 169 -4.66 -25.03 16.68
C VAL A 169 -5.47 -25.62 15.54
N PHE A 170 -6.11 -24.80 14.74
CA PHE A 170 -6.85 -25.25 13.57
C PHE A 170 -6.66 -24.28 12.40
N ARG A 171 -6.88 -24.80 11.20
CA ARG A 171 -6.77 -24.03 9.97
C ARG A 171 -8.16 -23.69 9.44
N LEU A 172 -8.30 -22.46 8.95
CA LEU A 172 -9.44 -22.02 8.16
C LEU A 172 -8.95 -21.79 6.74
N THR A 173 -9.71 -22.24 5.74
CA THR A 173 -9.44 -21.94 4.34
C THR A 173 -10.71 -21.52 3.63
N MET A 174 -10.60 -20.61 2.65
CA MET A 174 -11.72 -20.10 1.89
C MET A 174 -11.26 -19.65 0.52
N LYS A 175 -11.99 -19.98 -0.52
CA LYS A 175 -11.74 -19.41 -1.86
C LYS A 175 -12.29 -18.00 -1.93
N ALA A 176 -11.50 -17.07 -2.49
CA ALA A 176 -11.92 -15.72 -2.75
C ALA A 176 -11.40 -15.25 -4.11
N ILE A 177 -12.31 -14.77 -4.96
CA ILE A 177 -12.00 -14.24 -6.28
C ILE A 177 -12.68 -12.88 -6.48
N ASP A 178 -12.11 -12.06 -7.34
CA ASP A 178 -12.71 -10.82 -7.78
C ASP A 178 -12.97 -10.88 -9.29
N PRO A 179 -14.20 -10.59 -9.77
CA PRO A 179 -14.51 -10.61 -11.21
C PRO A 179 -13.72 -9.56 -12.01
N ASN A 180 -13.24 -8.49 -11.36
CA ASN A 180 -12.38 -7.48 -11.96
C ASN A 180 -10.91 -7.91 -12.00
N GLY A 181 -10.57 -9.04 -11.38
CA GLY A 181 -9.25 -9.66 -11.33
C GLY A 181 -8.68 -9.74 -9.92
N LYS A 182 -7.83 -10.75 -9.66
CA LYS A 182 -7.23 -11.02 -8.35
C LYS A 182 -6.57 -9.79 -7.70
N GLN A 183 -5.96 -8.93 -8.52
CA GLN A 183 -5.26 -7.73 -8.04
C GLN A 183 -6.22 -6.65 -7.53
N ASP A 184 -7.51 -6.72 -7.86
CA ASP A 184 -8.53 -5.83 -7.31
C ASP A 184 -8.93 -6.22 -5.89
N LEU A 185 -8.72 -7.47 -5.50
CA LEU A 185 -8.96 -7.95 -4.14
C LEU A 185 -7.99 -7.25 -3.16
N ALA A 186 -8.55 -6.48 -2.23
CA ALA A 186 -7.78 -5.72 -1.25
C ALA A 186 -7.45 -6.56 -0.01
N ARG A 187 -8.43 -7.37 0.45
CA ARG A 187 -8.27 -8.23 1.62
C ARG A 187 -9.35 -9.30 1.69
N VAL A 188 -8.98 -10.43 2.27
CA VAL A 188 -9.88 -11.51 2.69
C VAL A 188 -9.75 -11.62 4.21
N TYR A 189 -10.87 -11.67 4.93
CA TYR A 189 -10.84 -11.58 6.39
C TYR A 189 -12.11 -12.15 7.01
N PHE A 190 -12.07 -12.34 8.33
CA PHE A 190 -13.26 -12.62 9.14
C PHE A 190 -13.26 -11.81 10.44
N VAL A 191 -14.44 -11.69 11.00
CA VAL A 191 -14.67 -11.10 12.32
C VAL A 191 -15.32 -12.16 13.21
N VAL A 192 -14.96 -12.16 14.50
CA VAL A 192 -15.45 -13.14 15.47
C VAL A 192 -16.37 -12.50 16.50
N THR A 193 -17.57 -13.06 16.65
CA THR A 193 -18.48 -12.75 17.75
C THR A 193 -18.44 -13.89 18.77
N ARG A 194 -18.25 -13.55 20.03
CA ARG A 194 -18.15 -14.49 21.15
C ARG A 194 -19.52 -15.01 21.56
N PRO A 195 -19.58 -16.09 22.40
CA PRO A 195 -20.83 -16.63 22.91
C PRO A 195 -21.69 -15.64 23.70
N ASP A 196 -21.09 -14.65 24.33
CA ASP A 196 -21.79 -13.58 25.06
C ASP A 196 -22.31 -12.44 24.12
N GLY A 197 -22.13 -12.57 22.80
CA GLY A 197 -22.54 -11.59 21.81
C GLY A 197 -21.52 -10.45 21.63
N THR A 198 -20.43 -10.42 22.38
CA THR A 198 -19.41 -9.38 22.21
C THR A 198 -18.51 -9.63 21.00
N SER A 199 -18.10 -8.58 20.34
CA SER A 199 -17.08 -8.59 19.28
C SER A 199 -16.19 -7.38 19.46
N ASN A 200 -14.90 -7.55 19.19
CA ASN A 200 -13.98 -6.42 19.09
C ASN A 200 -13.99 -5.78 17.70
N ASN A 201 -14.77 -6.33 16.76
CA ASN A 201 -14.85 -5.92 15.34
C ASN A 201 -13.48 -5.87 14.62
N ALA A 202 -12.46 -6.51 15.21
CA ALA A 202 -11.15 -6.61 14.59
C ALA A 202 -11.22 -7.62 13.43
N ALA A 203 -10.85 -7.17 12.24
CA ALA A 203 -10.71 -8.03 11.08
C ALA A 203 -9.45 -8.88 11.22
N LEU A 204 -9.60 -10.20 11.17
CA LEU A 204 -8.51 -11.16 11.13
C LEU A 204 -8.27 -11.53 9.66
N LEU A 205 -7.09 -11.22 9.15
CA LEU A 205 -6.76 -11.43 7.74
C LEU A 205 -6.50 -12.90 7.42
N MET A 206 -6.87 -13.30 6.22
CA MET A 206 -6.51 -14.58 5.61
C MET A 206 -5.55 -14.31 4.44
N TYR A 207 -4.67 -15.25 4.14
CA TYR A 207 -3.54 -15.08 3.23
C TYR A 207 -3.53 -16.14 2.14
N ASP A 208 -3.05 -15.76 0.95
CA ASP A 208 -2.80 -16.62 -0.22
C ASP A 208 -1.36 -16.34 -0.68
N ASP A 209 -0.39 -16.72 0.16
CA ASP A 209 1.03 -16.38 0.05
C ASP A 209 1.97 -17.60 0.03
N GLY A 210 1.43 -18.81 0.09
CA GLY A 210 2.19 -20.07 0.13
C GLY A 210 2.95 -20.28 1.45
N ASN A 211 2.67 -19.50 2.49
CA ASN A 211 3.32 -19.63 3.79
C ASN A 211 2.55 -20.61 4.68
N PHE A 212 2.78 -21.90 4.46
CA PHE A 212 2.12 -22.95 5.24
C PHE A 212 2.42 -22.85 6.73
N ARG A 213 3.63 -22.44 7.10
CA ARG A 213 4.06 -22.43 8.50
C ARG A 213 3.30 -21.41 9.34
N ASP A 214 3.12 -20.19 8.84
CA ASP A 214 2.59 -19.09 9.63
C ASP A 214 1.10 -18.84 9.32
N HIS A 215 0.67 -19.09 8.09
CA HIS A 215 -0.69 -18.83 7.64
C HIS A 215 -1.48 -20.07 7.25
N GLY A 216 -0.81 -21.23 7.12
CA GLY A 216 -1.45 -22.48 6.72
C GLY A 216 -1.76 -22.55 5.23
N ASP A 217 -1.14 -21.67 4.43
CA ASP A 217 -1.36 -21.60 2.99
C ASP A 217 -0.41 -22.54 2.24
N ASP A 218 -1.00 -23.44 1.43
CA ASP A 218 -0.23 -24.48 0.73
C ASP A 218 0.43 -23.96 -0.55
N VAL A 219 -0.26 -23.08 -1.29
CA VAL A 219 0.16 -22.64 -2.62
C VAL A 219 -0.17 -21.17 -2.83
N ALA A 220 0.86 -20.34 -3.00
CA ALA A 220 0.67 -18.92 -3.26
C ALA A 220 -0.10 -18.67 -4.56
N ASN A 221 -1.02 -17.73 -4.53
CA ASN A 221 -1.76 -17.24 -5.68
C ASN A 221 -2.71 -18.24 -6.36
N ASP A 222 -3.24 -19.20 -5.60
CA ASP A 222 -4.23 -20.17 -6.09
C ASP A 222 -5.69 -19.79 -5.76
N ASP A 223 -5.91 -18.57 -5.20
CA ASP A 223 -7.19 -18.01 -4.75
C ASP A 223 -7.77 -18.69 -3.50
N ILE A 224 -7.02 -19.57 -2.83
CA ILE A 224 -7.39 -20.18 -1.56
C ILE A 224 -6.68 -19.42 -0.44
N TYR A 225 -7.44 -18.65 0.29
CA TYR A 225 -6.96 -17.87 1.42
C TYR A 225 -7.05 -18.69 2.70
N SER A 226 -5.99 -18.69 3.51
CA SER A 226 -5.92 -19.46 4.73
C SER A 226 -5.37 -18.67 5.92
N ILE A 227 -5.64 -19.20 7.11
CA ILE A 227 -5.09 -18.72 8.39
C ILE A 227 -5.07 -19.85 9.42
N ILE A 228 -4.04 -19.84 10.24
CA ILE A 228 -3.93 -20.70 11.42
C ILE A 228 -4.46 -19.94 12.63
N VAL A 229 -5.41 -20.52 13.33
CA VAL A 229 -6.04 -19.93 14.52
C VAL A 229 -5.74 -20.79 15.75
N SER A 230 -5.30 -20.15 16.83
CA SER A 230 -5.10 -20.79 18.13
C SER A 230 -6.23 -20.46 19.09
N VAL A 231 -6.77 -21.48 19.78
CA VAL A 231 -7.76 -21.36 20.85
C VAL A 231 -7.19 -21.94 22.13
N PHE A 232 -7.28 -21.21 23.22
CA PHE A 232 -6.72 -21.56 24.51
C PHE A 232 -7.82 -22.02 25.45
N SER A 233 -7.49 -22.83 26.45
CA SER A 233 -8.42 -23.30 27.51
C SER A 233 -9.05 -22.14 28.30
N THR A 234 -8.43 -20.97 28.29
CA THR A 234 -8.93 -19.73 28.91
C THR A 234 -9.98 -19.00 28.06
N ASN A 235 -10.16 -19.39 26.79
CA ASN A 235 -11.22 -18.81 25.98
C ASN A 235 -12.59 -19.21 26.48
N GLN A 236 -13.57 -18.32 26.36
CA GLN A 236 -14.97 -18.62 26.75
C GLN A 236 -15.45 -19.84 25.98
N LYS A 237 -16.08 -20.80 26.69
CA LYS A 237 -16.74 -21.95 26.06
C LYS A 237 -18.10 -21.54 25.50
N GLY A 238 -18.50 -22.18 24.42
CA GLY A 238 -19.78 -21.91 23.76
C GLY A 238 -19.67 -21.72 22.24
N GLU A 239 -20.74 -21.22 21.64
CA GLU A 239 -20.85 -21.01 20.19
C GLU A 239 -20.28 -19.65 19.80
N TYR A 240 -19.26 -19.68 18.97
CA TYR A 240 -18.68 -18.51 18.33
C TYR A 240 -19.21 -18.34 16.90
N THR A 241 -19.50 -17.11 16.50
CA THR A 241 -19.91 -16.79 15.12
C THR A 241 -18.75 -16.13 14.38
N PHE A 242 -18.31 -16.77 13.30
CA PHE A 242 -17.29 -16.25 12.39
C PHE A 242 -17.99 -15.69 11.14
N THR A 243 -17.77 -14.43 10.85
CA THR A 243 -18.33 -13.75 9.66
C THR A 243 -17.20 -13.46 8.69
N PHE A 244 -17.15 -14.21 7.59
CA PHE A 244 -16.12 -14.11 6.56
C PHE A 244 -16.54 -13.16 5.47
N ASN A 245 -15.59 -12.35 4.96
CA ASN A 245 -15.79 -11.39 3.88
C ASN A 245 -14.52 -11.28 3.03
N ALA A 246 -14.70 -10.84 1.81
CA ALA A 246 -13.66 -10.24 0.97
C ALA A 246 -14.03 -8.77 0.66
N GLU A 247 -13.04 -7.94 0.49
CA GLU A 247 -13.21 -6.50 0.13
C GLU A 247 -12.24 -6.17 -0.99
N ASP A 248 -12.75 -5.50 -2.02
CA ASP A 248 -11.97 -5.01 -3.15
C ASP A 248 -11.30 -3.66 -2.87
N ARG A 249 -10.50 -3.18 -3.81
CA ARG A 249 -9.84 -1.86 -3.71
C ARG A 249 -10.81 -0.71 -3.90
N GLY A 250 -11.96 -0.95 -4.55
CA GLY A 250 -13.07 -0.02 -4.69
C GLY A 250 -13.99 0.03 -3.46
N LYS A 251 -13.69 -0.76 -2.40
CA LYS A 251 -14.43 -0.84 -1.14
C LYS A 251 -15.75 -1.61 -1.19
N LYS A 252 -16.02 -2.33 -2.28
CA LYS A 252 -17.14 -3.27 -2.29
C LYS A 252 -16.77 -4.53 -1.51
N LYS A 253 -17.79 -5.13 -0.94
CA LYS A 253 -17.64 -6.33 -0.12
C LYS A 253 -18.44 -7.49 -0.71
N SER A 254 -17.90 -8.68 -0.56
CA SER A 254 -18.64 -9.91 -0.85
C SER A 254 -19.89 -10.04 0.01
N LEU A 255 -20.82 -10.87 -0.41
CA LEU A 255 -21.79 -11.42 0.51
C LEU A 255 -21.04 -12.22 1.59
N PRO A 256 -21.43 -12.10 2.89
CA PRO A 256 -20.74 -12.79 3.98
C PRO A 256 -21.03 -14.29 3.99
N ILE A 257 -20.03 -15.10 4.36
CA ILE A 257 -20.26 -16.47 4.83
C ILE A 257 -20.22 -16.46 6.35
N ILE A 258 -21.27 -16.98 6.98
CA ILE A 258 -21.38 -17.08 8.44
C ILE A 258 -21.19 -18.52 8.85
N LYS A 259 -20.22 -18.78 9.72
CA LYS A 259 -19.92 -20.10 10.27
C LYS A 259 -19.95 -20.05 11.80
N LYS A 260 -20.68 -20.99 12.40
CA LYS A 260 -20.68 -21.19 13.83
C LYS A 260 -19.72 -22.30 14.20
N ILE A 261 -18.89 -22.06 15.21
CA ILE A 261 -17.91 -23.01 15.74
C ILE A 261 -18.12 -23.12 17.25
N VAL A 262 -18.33 -24.33 17.74
CA VAL A 262 -18.54 -24.58 19.17
C VAL A 262 -17.22 -24.93 19.85
N ILE A 263 -16.84 -24.17 20.88
CA ILE A 263 -15.67 -24.42 21.72
C ILE A 263 -16.15 -25.13 23.01
N LYS A 264 -15.60 -26.32 23.27
CA LYS A 264 -15.91 -27.17 24.41
C LYS A 264 -14.76 -27.29 25.39
#